data_0e198324e50a3f767276d606a8895f9b
#
_entry.id   0e198324e50a3f767276d606a8895f9b
#
_cell.length_a   1.000
_cell.length_b   1.000
_cell.length_c   1.000
_cell.angle_alpha   90.00
_cell.angle_beta   90.00
_cell.angle_gamma   90.00
#
_symmetry.space_group_name_H-M   'P 1'
#
loop_
_entity.id
_entity.type
_entity.pdbx_description
1 polymer ?
#
loop_
_entity_poly.entity_id
_entity_poly.type
_entity_poly.pdbx_seq_one_letter_code
_entity_poly.pdbx_strand_id
1 'polypeptide(L)'
;MKQLTFALALLLLYISFPTSLPAAKVEVEGKAWLDAQKDPPEMNVNGVWDSEEWGDFHLTQADGSRDVSGNGGGYHIMGVVSGKRLFMLFFANHTVDYCATLSPNGENSLAGNYSNRKSRLHSGLCQESSRPMNMKKR
;
A
#
# COMPACT_ATOMS: atom_id res chain seq x y z
N MET A 1 -25.79 -61.95 -27.76
CA MET A 1 -24.88 -60.88 -28.12
C MET A 1 -25.31 -59.58 -27.40
N LYS A 2 -24.62 -59.22 -26.39
CA LYS A 2 -24.91 -58.01 -25.64
C LYS A 2 -23.93 -56.93 -26.09
N GLN A 3 -24.46 -55.90 -26.74
CA GLN A 3 -23.66 -54.71 -27.06
C GLN A 3 -23.53 -53.84 -25.81
N LEU A 4 -22.29 -53.65 -25.35
CA LEU A 4 -21.96 -52.70 -24.32
C LEU A 4 -21.78 -51.33 -24.98
N THR A 5 -22.74 -50.45 -24.74
CA THR A 5 -22.61 -49.03 -25.12
C THR A 5 -21.82 -48.32 -24.01
N PHE A 6 -20.55 -47.99 -24.30
CA PHE A 6 -19.75 -47.12 -23.48
C PHE A 6 -20.23 -45.69 -23.69
N ALA A 7 -20.95 -45.17 -22.74
CA ALA A 7 -21.22 -43.73 -22.67
C ALA A 7 -19.99 -43.01 -22.09
N LEU A 8 -19.22 -42.38 -22.98
CA LEU A 8 -18.11 -41.51 -22.59
C LEU A 8 -18.65 -40.18 -22.07
N ALA A 9 -18.80 -40.07 -20.76
CA ALA A 9 -19.14 -38.81 -20.12
C ALA A 9 -17.91 -37.89 -20.18
N LEU A 10 -17.92 -36.96 -21.13
CA LEU A 10 -16.94 -35.85 -21.16
C LEU A 10 -17.23 -34.92 -20.04
N LEU A 11 -16.54 -35.04 -18.92
CA LEU A 11 -16.55 -34.12 -17.82
C LEU A 11 -15.72 -32.91 -18.23
N LEU A 12 -16.39 -31.88 -18.76
CA LEU A 12 -15.78 -30.57 -18.98
C LEU A 12 -15.50 -29.92 -17.62
N LEU A 13 -14.28 -30.11 -17.14
CA LEU A 13 -13.76 -29.32 -16.03
C LEU A 13 -13.63 -27.86 -16.52
N TYR A 14 -14.60 -27.04 -16.19
CA TYR A 14 -14.46 -25.60 -16.27
C TYR A 14 -13.49 -25.16 -15.18
N ILE A 15 -12.21 -25.07 -15.54
CA ILE A 15 -11.22 -24.41 -14.69
C ILE A 15 -11.48 -22.92 -14.84
N SER A 16 -12.27 -22.38 -13.91
CA SER A 16 -12.41 -20.94 -13.76
C SER A 16 -11.10 -20.41 -13.22
N PHE A 17 -10.24 -19.91 -14.09
CA PHE A 17 -9.09 -19.10 -13.66
C PHE A 17 -9.64 -17.81 -13.07
N PRO A 18 -9.32 -17.47 -11.81
CA PRO A 18 -9.67 -16.16 -11.30
C PRO A 18 -8.87 -15.14 -12.11
N THR A 19 -9.54 -14.40 -12.96
CA THR A 19 -8.97 -13.21 -13.59
C THR A 19 -8.79 -12.19 -12.47
N SER A 20 -7.58 -12.11 -11.89
CA SER A 20 -7.26 -11.06 -10.96
C SER A 20 -7.38 -9.73 -11.70
N LEU A 21 -8.31 -8.89 -11.27
CA LEU A 21 -8.49 -7.54 -11.79
C LEU A 21 -7.16 -6.77 -11.59
N PRO A 22 -6.77 -5.88 -12.54
CA PRO A 22 -5.53 -5.10 -12.41
C PRO A 22 -5.41 -4.34 -11.08
N ALA A 23 -6.53 -3.88 -10.51
CA ALA A 23 -6.60 -3.22 -9.22
C ALA A 23 -6.19 -4.16 -8.06
N ALA A 24 -6.64 -5.41 -8.05
CA ALA A 24 -6.26 -6.40 -7.04
C ALA A 24 -4.76 -6.70 -7.07
N LYS A 25 -4.15 -6.73 -8.27
CA LYS A 25 -2.70 -6.90 -8.43
C LYS A 25 -1.92 -5.75 -7.79
N VAL A 26 -2.35 -4.51 -8.02
CA VAL A 26 -1.69 -3.31 -7.45
C VAL A 26 -1.80 -3.28 -5.94
N GLU A 27 -2.94 -3.69 -5.37
CA GLU A 27 -3.12 -3.80 -3.92
C GLU A 27 -2.19 -4.86 -3.31
N VAL A 28 -2.09 -6.03 -3.93
CA VAL A 28 -1.18 -7.11 -3.50
C VAL A 28 0.28 -6.65 -3.58
N GLU A 29 0.69 -5.98 -4.65
CA GLU A 29 2.04 -5.44 -4.80
C GLU A 29 2.33 -4.36 -3.75
N GLY A 30 1.36 -3.51 -3.44
CA GLY A 30 1.48 -2.50 -2.39
C GLY A 30 1.70 -3.11 -1.02
N LYS A 31 0.93 -4.12 -0.67
CA LYS A 31 1.10 -4.84 0.58
C LYS A 31 2.45 -5.55 0.65
N ALA A 32 2.88 -6.21 -0.42
CA ALA A 32 4.18 -6.84 -0.50
C ALA A 32 5.33 -5.82 -0.33
N TRP A 33 5.18 -4.61 -0.87
CA TRP A 33 6.13 -3.53 -0.67
C TRP A 33 6.23 -3.09 0.79
N LEU A 34 5.10 -2.97 1.50
CA LEU A 34 5.09 -2.69 2.94
C LEU A 34 5.71 -3.84 3.74
N ASP A 35 5.36 -5.08 3.43
CA ASP A 35 5.85 -6.26 4.13
C ASP A 35 7.36 -6.49 3.93
N ALA A 36 7.93 -5.97 2.85
CA ALA A 36 9.37 -6.01 2.59
C ALA A 36 10.19 -5.08 3.51
N GLN A 37 9.55 -4.11 4.16
CA GLN A 37 10.17 -3.18 5.11
C GLN A 37 10.18 -3.81 6.50
N LYS A 38 11.32 -4.36 6.94
CA LYS A 38 11.37 -5.29 8.09
C LYS A 38 12.15 -4.79 9.30
N ASP A 39 12.72 -3.59 9.24
CA ASP A 39 13.47 -3.06 10.38
C ASP A 39 12.52 -2.78 11.55
N PRO A 40 12.93 -3.06 12.80
CA PRO A 40 12.13 -2.68 13.95
C PRO A 40 11.80 -1.18 13.94
N PRO A 41 10.58 -0.79 14.33
CA PRO A 41 10.19 0.61 14.33
C PRO A 41 11.00 1.41 15.36
N GLU A 42 11.58 2.52 14.95
CA GLU A 42 12.35 3.43 15.79
C GLU A 42 11.68 4.79 15.96
N MET A 43 10.43 4.91 15.55
CA MET A 43 9.60 6.10 15.76
C MET A 43 8.13 5.72 15.86
N ASN A 44 7.34 6.62 16.43
CA ASN A 44 5.89 6.51 16.49
C ASN A 44 5.25 7.70 15.80
N VAL A 45 4.42 7.43 14.81
CA VAL A 45 3.75 8.46 14.00
C VAL A 45 2.28 8.67 14.40
N ASN A 46 1.85 8.06 15.50
CA ASN A 46 0.48 8.25 15.98
C ASN A 46 0.16 9.72 16.21
N GLY A 47 -0.92 10.20 15.68
CA GLY A 47 -1.38 11.57 15.88
C GLY A 47 -1.89 12.24 14.62
N VAL A 48 -2.05 13.55 14.71
CA VAL A 48 -2.50 14.41 13.61
C VAL A 48 -1.30 15.11 13.01
N TRP A 49 -1.20 15.03 11.69
CA TRP A 49 -0.13 15.62 10.92
C TRP A 49 -0.71 16.57 9.87
N ASP A 50 -0.09 17.69 9.68
CA ASP A 50 -0.45 18.67 8.66
C ASP A 50 0.50 18.57 7.47
N SER A 51 -0.05 18.42 6.28
CA SER A 51 0.69 18.43 5.02
C SER A 51 0.18 19.58 4.15
N GLU A 52 1.08 20.41 3.71
CA GLU A 52 0.74 21.58 2.90
C GLU A 52 -0.01 21.21 1.62
N GLU A 53 0.39 20.11 0.97
CA GLU A 53 -0.24 19.64 -0.28
C GLU A 53 -1.49 18.77 -0.06
N TRP A 54 -1.56 18.06 1.06
CA TRP A 54 -2.56 17.01 1.27
C TRP A 54 -3.58 17.34 2.37
N GLY A 55 -3.33 18.40 3.17
CA GLY A 55 -4.12 18.70 4.35
C GLY A 55 -3.79 17.78 5.52
N ASP A 56 -4.77 17.50 6.36
CA ASP A 56 -4.58 16.76 7.60
C ASP A 56 -4.52 15.24 7.37
N PHE A 57 -3.57 14.63 8.05
CA PHE A 57 -3.48 13.18 8.20
C PHE A 57 -3.76 12.79 9.65
N HIS A 58 -4.66 11.85 9.83
CA HIS A 58 -4.90 11.21 11.11
C HIS A 58 -4.29 9.82 11.04
N LEU A 59 -3.18 9.62 11.73
CA LEU A 59 -2.44 8.36 11.73
C LEU A 59 -2.56 7.67 13.09
N THR A 60 -2.70 6.36 13.05
CA THR A 60 -2.76 5.49 14.21
C THR A 60 -1.64 4.47 14.13
N GLN A 61 -0.82 4.42 15.17
CA GLN A 61 0.22 3.43 15.37
C GLN A 61 0.21 3.04 16.85
N ALA A 62 -0.05 1.77 17.14
CA ALA A 62 0.03 1.26 18.52
C ALA A 62 1.48 1.22 18.99
N ASP A 63 1.69 1.37 20.28
CA ASP A 63 3.02 1.31 20.89
C ASP A 63 3.71 -0.02 20.58
N GLY A 64 4.94 0.06 20.07
CA GLY A 64 5.74 -1.10 19.68
C GLY A 64 5.31 -1.77 18.37
N SER A 65 4.20 -1.37 17.76
CA SER A 65 3.77 -1.87 16.46
C SER A 65 4.46 -1.13 15.33
N ARG A 66 4.73 -1.86 14.27
CA ARG A 66 5.18 -1.27 13.00
C ARG A 66 4.01 -0.77 12.13
N ASP A 67 2.82 -1.30 12.33
CA ASP A 67 1.67 -1.05 11.48
C ASP A 67 1.08 0.33 11.72
N VAL A 68 0.82 1.04 10.63
CA VAL A 68 0.20 2.35 10.60
C VAL A 68 -1.07 2.30 9.78
N SER A 69 -2.12 2.87 10.30
CA SER A 69 -3.39 3.04 9.59
C SER A 69 -3.90 4.47 9.78
N GLY A 70 -4.82 4.89 8.95
CA GLY A 70 -5.43 6.18 9.11
C GLY A 70 -6.10 6.70 7.85
N ASN A 71 -6.19 8.01 7.77
CA ASN A 71 -6.72 8.72 6.62
C ASN A 71 -6.05 10.08 6.46
N GLY A 72 -6.07 10.59 5.26
CA GLY A 72 -5.54 11.91 4.94
C GLY A 72 -5.67 12.21 3.45
N GLY A 73 -5.87 13.48 3.11
CA GLY A 73 -5.99 13.91 1.72
C GLY A 73 -7.15 13.29 0.94
N GLY A 74 -8.18 12.79 1.62
CA GLY A 74 -9.30 12.06 1.00
C GLY A 74 -9.03 10.57 0.76
N TYR A 75 -7.93 10.03 1.28
CA TYR A 75 -7.50 8.64 1.12
C TYR A 75 -7.53 7.88 2.44
N HIS A 76 -7.75 6.58 2.35
CA HIS A 76 -7.37 5.67 3.41
C HIS A 76 -5.86 5.41 3.36
N ILE A 77 -5.23 5.36 4.51
CA ILE A 77 -3.79 5.14 4.65
C ILE A 77 -3.55 3.76 5.25
N MET A 78 -2.68 3.01 4.61
CA MET A 78 -2.06 1.82 5.16
C MET A 78 -0.55 2.00 5.07
N GLY A 79 0.15 1.78 6.17
CA GLY A 79 1.58 2.01 6.19
C GLY A 79 2.31 1.14 7.20
N VAL A 80 3.62 1.28 7.19
CA VAL A 80 4.51 0.68 8.19
C VAL A 80 5.61 1.67 8.54
N VAL A 81 6.04 1.62 9.79
CA VAL A 81 7.29 2.22 10.23
C VAL A 81 8.36 1.14 10.23
N SER A 82 9.43 1.35 9.50
CA SER A 82 10.61 0.49 9.46
C SER A 82 11.84 1.34 9.74
N GLY A 83 12.52 1.07 10.86
CA GLY A 83 13.54 1.97 11.38
C GLY A 83 12.96 3.36 11.65
N LYS A 84 13.56 4.39 11.07
CA LYS A 84 13.10 5.79 11.11
C LYS A 84 12.42 6.22 9.81
N ARG A 85 11.78 5.31 9.10
CA ARG A 85 11.06 5.60 7.86
C ARG A 85 9.60 5.20 7.96
N LEU A 86 8.74 6.06 7.47
CA LEU A 86 7.31 5.80 7.28
C LEU A 86 7.06 5.49 5.81
N PHE A 87 6.52 4.32 5.54
CA PHE A 87 6.10 3.88 4.21
C PHE A 87 4.58 3.87 4.18
N MET A 88 3.96 4.57 3.24
CA MET A 88 2.50 4.70 3.16
C MET A 88 1.98 4.35 1.78
N LEU A 89 0.82 3.70 1.77
CA LEU A 89 -0.05 3.53 0.62
C LEU A 89 -1.31 4.37 0.79
N PHE A 90 -1.73 5.01 -0.28
CA PHE A 90 -2.94 5.82 -0.34
C PHE A 90 -3.99 5.07 -1.16
N PHE A 91 -5.09 4.70 -0.51
CA PHE A 91 -6.19 3.97 -1.13
C PHE A 91 -7.40 4.86 -1.38
N ALA A 92 -7.93 4.79 -2.59
CA ALA A 92 -9.24 5.27 -2.93
C ALA A 92 -9.99 4.17 -3.69
N ASN A 93 -11.23 3.86 -3.27
CA ASN A 93 -12.06 2.84 -3.90
C ASN A 93 -11.34 1.48 -4.08
N HIS A 94 -10.65 1.01 -3.05
CA HIS A 94 -9.86 -0.24 -3.04
C HIS A 94 -8.67 -0.26 -4.01
N THR A 95 -8.25 0.90 -4.51
CA THR A 95 -7.12 1.02 -5.42
C THR A 95 -6.01 1.86 -4.78
N VAL A 96 -4.77 1.40 -4.89
CA VAL A 96 -3.60 2.19 -4.49
C VAL A 96 -3.32 3.25 -5.54
N ASP A 97 -3.50 4.51 -5.18
CA ASP A 97 -3.26 5.64 -6.07
C ASP A 97 -1.88 6.26 -5.90
N TYR A 98 -1.39 6.30 -4.66
CA TYR A 98 -0.09 6.87 -4.33
C TYR A 98 0.66 6.01 -3.32
N CYS A 99 1.97 6.16 -3.33
CA CYS A 99 2.87 5.67 -2.29
C CYS A 99 3.74 6.81 -1.80
N ALA A 100 4.11 6.79 -0.53
CA ALA A 100 5.04 7.76 0.04
C ALA A 100 6.06 7.08 0.94
N THR A 101 7.25 7.66 0.98
CA THR A 101 8.30 7.31 1.93
C THR A 101 8.79 8.57 2.59
N LEU A 102 8.67 8.65 3.91
CA LEU A 102 9.03 9.82 4.70
C LEU A 102 10.01 9.45 5.82
N SER A 103 10.89 10.38 6.13
CA SER A 103 11.86 10.24 7.23
C SER A 103 11.81 11.49 8.11
N PRO A 104 12.23 11.42 9.38
CA PRO A 104 12.31 12.59 10.25
C PRO A 104 13.16 13.69 9.63
N ASN A 105 12.62 14.92 9.69
CA ASN A 105 13.28 16.13 9.21
C ASN A 105 13.12 17.24 10.26
N GLY A 106 13.85 17.10 11.36
CA GLY A 106 13.67 17.95 12.53
C GLY A 106 12.62 17.43 13.50
N GLU A 107 12.36 18.19 14.55
CA GLU A 107 11.40 17.83 15.58
C GLU A 107 9.97 17.90 15.05
N ASN A 108 9.20 16.84 15.29
CA ASN A 108 7.79 16.74 14.86
C ASN A 108 7.56 16.97 13.36
N SER A 109 8.55 16.69 12.53
CA SER A 109 8.45 16.86 11.08
C SER A 109 8.95 15.61 10.36
N LEU A 110 8.25 15.27 9.29
CA LEU A 110 8.64 14.20 8.36
C LEU A 110 8.75 14.80 6.95
N ALA A 111 9.76 14.37 6.22
CA ALA A 111 9.97 14.78 4.84
C ALA A 111 10.36 13.57 3.98
N GLY A 112 9.97 13.61 2.75
CA GLY A 112 10.30 12.58 1.77
C GLY A 112 9.62 12.83 0.44
N ASN A 113 9.17 11.76 -0.18
CA ASN A 113 8.60 11.84 -1.52
C ASN A 113 7.40 10.91 -1.65
N TYR A 114 6.53 11.26 -2.58
CA TYR A 114 5.44 10.39 -3.02
C TYR A 114 5.46 10.18 -4.53
N SER A 115 4.90 9.07 -4.97
CA SER A 115 4.76 8.72 -6.38
C SER A 115 3.31 8.39 -6.71
N ASN A 116 2.88 8.74 -7.90
CA ASN A 116 1.56 8.40 -8.38
C ASN A 116 1.52 7.04 -9.10
N ARG A 117 0.32 6.55 -9.37
CA ARG A 117 0.11 5.25 -10.03
C ARG A 117 0.77 5.11 -11.41
N LYS A 118 0.93 6.19 -12.14
CA LYS A 118 1.46 6.16 -13.52
C LYS A 118 2.96 5.88 -13.56
N SER A 119 3.71 6.34 -12.57
CA SER A 119 5.16 6.10 -12.49
C SER A 119 5.53 4.64 -12.15
N ARG A 120 4.56 3.82 -11.77
CA ARG A 120 4.79 2.42 -11.36
C ARG A 120 4.91 1.42 -12.50
N LEU A 121 4.46 1.79 -13.69
CA LEU A 121 4.40 0.88 -14.83
C LEU A 121 5.76 0.44 -15.34
N HIS A 122 6.82 1.18 -15.04
CA HIS A 122 8.17 0.95 -15.58
C HIS A 122 9.20 0.50 -14.55
N SER A 123 9.01 0.79 -13.26
CA SER A 123 10.02 0.62 -12.23
C SER A 123 9.57 -0.20 -11.01
N GLY A 124 8.38 -0.77 -11.07
CA GLY A 124 7.76 -1.41 -9.92
C GLY A 124 7.04 -0.42 -8.99
N LEU A 125 6.27 -0.97 -8.06
CA LEU A 125 5.46 -0.18 -7.15
C LEU A 125 6.35 0.66 -6.22
N CYS A 126 6.11 1.96 -6.19
CA CYS A 126 6.73 2.89 -5.23
C CYS A 126 8.26 3.05 -5.33
N GLN A 127 8.89 2.64 -6.41
CA GLN A 127 10.34 2.75 -6.58
C GLN A 127 10.80 4.13 -7.04
N GLU A 128 9.99 4.82 -7.81
CA GLU A 128 10.29 6.18 -8.24
C GLU A 128 9.40 7.18 -7.52
N SER A 129 10.01 7.96 -6.66
CA SER A 129 9.34 9.08 -6.02
C SER A 129 9.58 10.34 -6.83
N SER A 130 8.52 10.95 -7.29
CA SER A 130 8.59 12.07 -8.22
C SER A 130 8.28 13.43 -7.61
N ARG A 131 7.70 13.48 -6.41
CA ARG A 131 7.27 14.73 -5.79
C ARG A 131 7.58 14.78 -4.30
N PRO A 132 8.07 15.93 -3.80
CA PRO A 132 8.33 16.08 -2.38
C PRO A 132 7.04 16.08 -1.57
N MET A 133 7.11 15.53 -0.37
CA MET A 133 6.04 15.53 0.63
C MET A 133 6.61 15.86 1.99
N ASN A 134 5.97 16.79 2.68
CA ASN A 134 6.33 17.18 4.03
C ASN A 134 5.10 17.09 4.93
N MET A 135 5.32 16.66 6.15
CA MET A 135 4.29 16.58 7.18
C MET A 135 4.81 17.13 8.49
N LYS A 136 3.98 17.92 9.19
CA LYS A 136 4.30 18.47 10.50
C LYS A 136 3.26 18.01 11.52
N LYS A 137 3.71 17.48 12.63
CA LYS A 137 2.83 17.05 13.72
C LYS A 137 2.23 18.27 14.43
N ARG A 138 0.93 18.20 14.68
CA ARG A 138 0.20 19.17 15.51
C ARG A 138 0.34 18.89 17.00
#